data_784b995a12f1a2b38b804351a9274ef3
#
_entry.id   784b995a12f1a2b38b804351a9274ef3
#
_cell.length_a   1.000
_cell.length_b   1.000
_cell.length_c   1.000
_cell.angle_alpha   90.00
_cell.angle_beta   90.00
_cell.angle_gamma   90.00
#
_symmetry.space_group_name_H-M   'P 1'
#
loop_
_entity.id
_entity.type
_entity.pdbx_description
1 polymer ?
#
loop_
_entity_poly.entity_id
_entity_poly.type
_entity_poly.pdbx_seq_one_letter_code
_entity_poly.pdbx_strand_id
1 'polypeptide(L)'
;PQLIELDHNALWHAIKKEAFHSSVLDMELAGKTAQVLLRDLQIHPYKQQVLHIDFQRVSAKQKITMKIPLHYSGEEESTAVKTDKCLVNHILTELEVSCLPADLPEAIKVDLSKLEKGSTLTLKDIELPKGVEPMLHGHSAEDTVLVSVVMPAAEEPEADAAAGDAAPAAEGDKK
;
A
#
# COMPACT_ATOMS: atom_id res chain seq x y z
N PRO A 1 -9.72 -2.75 29.05
CA PRO A 1 -10.53 -2.27 27.93
C PRO A 1 -11.64 -1.37 28.42
N GLN A 2 -11.95 -0.32 27.69
CA GLN A 2 -13.00 0.64 27.99
C GLN A 2 -13.82 0.84 26.73
N LEU A 3 -15.14 0.64 26.82
CA LEU A 3 -16.06 0.90 25.72
C LEU A 3 -16.29 2.40 25.62
N ILE A 4 -16.29 2.92 24.39
CA ILE A 4 -16.53 4.32 24.08
C ILE A 4 -17.56 4.44 22.96
N GLU A 5 -18.30 5.53 22.94
CA GLU A 5 -19.23 5.89 21.89
C GLU A 5 -18.72 7.14 21.18
N LEU A 6 -18.77 7.14 19.86
CA LEU A 6 -18.32 8.23 19.00
C LEU A 6 -19.40 8.58 17.98
N ASP A 7 -19.51 9.87 17.64
CA ASP A 7 -20.35 10.30 16.53
C ASP A 7 -19.76 9.76 15.21
N HIS A 8 -20.57 8.97 14.50
CA HIS A 8 -20.15 8.32 13.28
C HIS A 8 -19.74 9.31 12.19
N ASN A 9 -20.45 10.42 12.03
CA ASN A 9 -20.18 11.36 10.95
C ASN A 9 -18.86 12.11 11.18
N ALA A 10 -18.63 12.57 12.41
CA ALA A 10 -17.37 13.20 12.78
C ALA A 10 -16.19 12.24 12.61
N LEU A 11 -16.34 10.98 13.04
CA LEU A 11 -15.34 9.93 12.90
C LEU A 11 -15.05 9.63 11.42
N TRP A 12 -16.08 9.52 10.59
CA TRP A 12 -15.93 9.27 9.15
C TRP A 12 -15.10 10.33 8.44
N HIS A 13 -15.31 11.61 8.80
CA HIS A 13 -14.50 12.70 8.25
C HIS A 13 -13.07 12.71 8.76
N ALA A 14 -12.83 12.27 9.99
CA ALA A 14 -11.49 12.15 10.54
C ALA A 14 -10.68 11.03 9.89
N ILE A 15 -11.29 9.86 9.66
CA ILE A 15 -10.67 8.68 9.06
C ILE A 15 -10.20 8.93 7.61
N LYS A 16 -10.86 9.84 6.87
CA LYS A 16 -10.43 10.19 5.51
C LYS A 16 -9.05 10.85 5.44
N LYS A 17 -8.54 11.34 6.56
CA LYS A 17 -7.21 11.92 6.63
C LYS A 17 -6.20 10.81 6.92
N GLU A 18 -5.19 10.67 6.09
CA GLU A 18 -4.12 9.69 6.27
C GLU A 18 -3.40 9.84 7.61
N ALA A 19 -3.14 11.08 8.03
CA ALA A 19 -2.55 11.38 9.31
C ALA A 19 -3.33 10.80 10.51
N PHE A 20 -4.63 10.52 10.38
CA PHE A 20 -5.42 9.90 11.44
C PHE A 20 -5.02 8.45 11.69
N HIS A 21 -4.55 7.76 10.66
CA HIS A 21 -4.15 6.35 10.74
C HIS A 21 -2.73 6.17 11.29
N SER A 22 -1.86 7.14 11.06
CA SER A 22 -0.42 7.03 11.34
C SER A 22 0.08 8.05 12.36
N SER A 23 -0.80 8.74 13.09
CA SER A 23 -0.37 9.71 14.12
C SER A 23 -0.90 9.38 15.52
N VAL A 24 -0.23 9.93 16.52
CA VAL A 24 -0.70 9.88 17.90
C VAL A 24 -1.81 10.90 18.08
N LEU A 25 -2.95 10.43 18.53
CA LEU A 25 -4.16 11.25 18.74
C LEU A 25 -4.34 11.56 20.22
N ASP A 26 -4.76 12.76 20.54
CA ASP A 26 -5.19 13.13 21.87
C ASP A 26 -6.70 12.88 22.01
N MET A 27 -7.07 11.87 22.78
CA MET A 27 -8.44 11.51 23.06
C MET A 27 -8.88 12.11 24.39
N GLU A 28 -9.93 12.91 24.37
CA GLU A 28 -10.57 13.44 25.58
C GLU A 28 -11.79 12.58 25.95
N LEU A 29 -11.75 11.97 27.14
CA LEU A 29 -12.82 11.16 27.70
C LEU A 29 -13.15 11.64 29.11
N ALA A 30 -14.38 12.08 29.33
CA ALA A 30 -14.84 12.54 30.64
C ALA A 30 -13.89 13.57 31.31
N GLY A 31 -13.34 14.49 30.53
CA GLY A 31 -12.42 15.53 31.00
C GLY A 31 -10.99 15.06 31.29
N LYS A 32 -10.63 13.84 30.85
CA LYS A 32 -9.26 13.32 30.91
C LYS A 32 -8.74 13.14 29.50
N THR A 33 -7.60 13.75 29.21
CA THR A 33 -6.90 13.58 27.94
C THR A 33 -5.94 12.38 28.03
N ALA A 34 -5.99 11.51 27.03
CA ALA A 34 -5.09 10.37 26.92
C ALA A 34 -4.57 10.28 25.49
N GLN A 35 -3.27 10.03 25.35
CA GLN A 35 -2.66 9.76 24.06
C GLN A 35 -3.00 8.35 23.60
N VAL A 36 -3.53 8.26 22.40
CA VAL A 36 -3.97 7.01 21.80
C VAL A 36 -3.51 6.90 20.36
N LEU A 37 -3.46 5.69 19.87
CA LEU A 37 -3.13 5.35 18.51
C LEU A 37 -4.26 4.52 17.93
N LEU A 38 -4.57 4.70 16.66
CA LEU A 38 -5.48 3.84 15.95
C LEU A 38 -4.82 2.47 15.75
N ARG A 39 -5.43 1.41 16.27
CA ARG A 39 -4.90 0.04 16.14
C ARG A 39 -5.60 -0.73 15.05
N ASP A 40 -6.91 -0.69 15.02
CA ASP A 40 -7.72 -1.39 14.02
C ASP A 40 -8.97 -0.58 13.67
N LEU A 41 -9.40 -0.74 12.42
CA LEU A 41 -10.55 -0.07 11.87
C LEU A 41 -11.33 -1.04 10.99
N GLN A 42 -12.59 -1.28 11.33
CA GLN A 42 -13.48 -2.11 10.55
C GLN A 42 -14.53 -1.25 9.85
N ILE A 43 -14.50 -1.28 8.52
CA ILE A 43 -15.42 -0.55 7.65
C ILE A 43 -16.35 -1.54 6.97
N HIS A 44 -17.61 -1.13 6.80
CA HIS A 44 -18.59 -1.95 6.07
C HIS A 44 -18.20 -2.05 4.58
N PRO A 45 -18.20 -3.25 3.95
CA PRO A 45 -17.67 -3.47 2.60
C PRO A 45 -18.26 -2.58 1.50
N TYR A 46 -19.57 -2.26 1.57
CA TYR A 46 -20.23 -1.45 0.53
C TYR A 46 -20.93 -0.19 1.06
N LYS A 47 -21.13 -0.07 2.39
CA LYS A 47 -21.69 1.14 3.00
C LYS A 47 -20.55 1.98 3.56
N GLN A 48 -20.64 3.28 3.43
CA GLN A 48 -19.71 4.23 4.05
C GLN A 48 -19.96 4.30 5.56
N GLN A 49 -19.72 3.19 6.26
CA GLN A 49 -20.08 3.04 7.67
C GLN A 49 -18.96 2.32 8.41
N VAL A 50 -18.51 2.93 9.50
CA VAL A 50 -17.55 2.31 10.43
C VAL A 50 -18.33 1.37 11.35
N LEU A 51 -17.88 0.13 11.43
CA LEU A 51 -18.44 -0.90 12.30
C LEU A 51 -17.76 -0.94 13.66
N HIS A 52 -16.45 -0.88 13.66
CA HIS A 52 -15.63 -0.94 14.86
C HIS A 52 -14.36 -0.11 14.70
N ILE A 53 -13.88 0.45 15.78
CA ILE A 53 -12.63 1.17 15.84
C ILE A 53 -11.94 0.89 17.17
N ASP A 54 -10.66 0.51 17.11
CA ASP A 54 -9.83 0.19 18.26
C ASP A 54 -8.74 1.23 18.45
N PHE A 55 -8.73 1.83 19.64
CA PHE A 55 -7.67 2.75 20.05
C PHE A 55 -6.80 2.12 21.13
N GLN A 56 -5.50 2.17 20.93
CA GLN A 56 -4.51 1.75 21.90
C GLN A 56 -3.93 2.96 22.64
N ARG A 57 -3.99 2.96 23.98
CA ARG A 57 -3.30 3.98 24.77
C ARG A 57 -1.80 3.80 24.66
N VAL A 58 -1.09 4.88 24.39
CA VAL A 58 0.36 4.88 24.21
C VAL A 58 1.07 5.64 25.32
N SER A 59 2.26 5.17 25.64
CA SER A 59 3.16 5.82 26.58
C SER A 59 4.40 6.29 25.83
N ALA A 60 4.87 7.50 26.08
CA ALA A 60 6.01 8.09 25.40
C ALA A 60 7.32 7.27 25.45
N LYS A 61 7.42 6.31 26.39
CA LYS A 61 8.60 5.49 26.61
C LYS A 61 8.55 4.10 26.00
N GLN A 62 7.42 3.70 25.47
CA GLN A 62 7.22 2.35 24.92
C GLN A 62 7.27 2.37 23.41
N LYS A 63 8.09 1.50 22.80
CA LYS A 63 8.08 1.28 21.36
C LYS A 63 6.71 0.73 20.93
N ILE A 64 6.19 1.26 19.87
CA ILE A 64 4.93 0.84 19.26
C ILE A 64 5.19 0.28 17.86
N THR A 65 4.45 -0.72 17.48
CA THR A 65 4.49 -1.29 16.13
C THR A 65 3.25 -0.87 15.38
N MET A 66 3.44 -0.27 14.21
CA MET A 66 2.34 0.27 13.42
C MET A 66 2.64 0.20 11.92
N LYS A 67 1.59 0.18 11.11
CA LYS A 67 1.67 0.25 9.66
C LYS A 67 1.63 1.71 9.22
N ILE A 68 2.60 2.10 8.41
CA ILE A 68 2.72 3.45 7.87
C ILE A 68 2.57 3.39 6.35
N PRO A 69 1.76 4.28 5.75
CA PRO A 69 1.58 4.32 4.31
C PRO A 69 2.86 4.80 3.61
N LEU A 70 3.11 4.21 2.44
CA LEU A 70 4.22 4.57 1.55
C LEU A 70 3.70 5.52 0.46
N HIS A 71 4.26 6.71 0.38
CA HIS A 71 3.98 7.68 -0.67
C HIS A 71 5.04 7.60 -1.74
N TYR A 72 4.67 7.09 -2.89
CA TYR A 72 5.51 7.01 -4.06
C TYR A 72 5.49 8.32 -4.83
N SER A 73 6.66 8.88 -5.11
CA SER A 73 6.82 10.13 -5.84
C SER A 73 7.82 9.97 -6.98
N GLY A 74 7.69 10.77 -8.05
CA GLY A 74 8.63 10.75 -9.18
C GLY A 74 8.42 9.63 -10.19
N GLU A 75 7.31 8.90 -10.15
CA GLU A 75 7.01 7.82 -11.10
C GLU A 75 7.02 8.31 -12.55
N GLU A 76 6.35 9.43 -12.82
CA GLU A 76 6.30 10.03 -14.16
C GLU A 76 7.66 10.55 -14.62
N GLU A 77 8.58 10.83 -13.72
CA GLU A 77 9.91 11.35 -14.03
C GLU A 77 10.92 10.23 -14.31
N SER A 78 10.60 9.00 -13.94
CA SER A 78 11.50 7.86 -14.13
C SER A 78 11.75 7.57 -15.60
N THR A 79 12.98 7.17 -15.91
CA THR A 79 13.40 6.82 -17.27
C THR A 79 12.63 5.61 -17.78
N ALA A 80 12.28 4.69 -16.91
CA ALA A 80 11.53 3.49 -17.22
C ALA A 80 10.11 3.79 -17.75
N VAL A 81 9.43 4.80 -17.17
CA VAL A 81 8.08 5.16 -17.58
C VAL A 81 8.12 6.08 -18.82
N LYS A 82 8.99 7.09 -18.84
CA LYS A 82 9.07 8.05 -19.96
C LYS A 82 9.55 7.44 -21.26
N THR A 83 10.60 6.62 -21.19
CA THR A 83 11.25 6.10 -22.39
C THR A 83 10.69 4.75 -22.81
N ASP A 84 10.51 3.85 -21.85
CA ASP A 84 10.18 2.46 -22.12
C ASP A 84 8.71 2.11 -21.87
N LYS A 85 7.89 3.06 -21.44
CA LYS A 85 6.46 2.87 -21.12
C LYS A 85 6.21 1.64 -20.23
N CYS A 86 7.15 1.38 -19.32
CA CYS A 86 7.04 0.28 -18.38
C CYS A 86 5.93 0.54 -17.36
N LEU A 87 5.29 -0.52 -16.89
CA LEU A 87 4.33 -0.47 -15.80
C LEU A 87 5.08 -0.59 -14.47
N VAL A 88 4.79 0.35 -13.58
CA VAL A 88 5.29 0.33 -12.21
C VAL A 88 4.25 -0.39 -11.35
N ASN A 89 4.63 -1.54 -10.80
CA ASN A 89 3.77 -2.32 -9.94
C ASN A 89 4.16 -2.07 -8.47
N HIS A 90 3.25 -1.44 -7.72
CA HIS A 90 3.39 -1.22 -6.29
C HIS A 90 2.99 -2.50 -5.54
N ILE A 91 3.97 -3.20 -4.96
CA ILE A 91 3.75 -4.45 -4.25
C ILE A 91 3.33 -4.20 -2.81
N LEU A 92 3.97 -3.23 -2.15
CA LEU A 92 3.65 -2.83 -0.79
C LEU A 92 3.16 -1.38 -0.78
N THR A 93 2.02 -1.13 -0.18
CA THR A 93 1.45 0.20 0.05
C THR A 93 1.65 0.69 1.47
N GLU A 94 1.91 -0.24 2.39
CA GLU A 94 2.11 0.02 3.81
C GLU A 94 3.34 -0.74 4.30
N LEU A 95 4.10 -0.12 5.19
CA LEU A 95 5.25 -0.73 5.86
C LEU A 95 5.00 -0.82 7.36
N GLU A 96 5.18 -2.00 7.93
CA GLU A 96 5.11 -2.18 9.37
C GLU A 96 6.44 -1.78 10.02
N VAL A 97 6.36 -0.83 10.95
CA VAL A 97 7.53 -0.27 11.61
C VAL A 97 7.36 -0.26 13.12
N SER A 98 8.50 -0.35 13.82
CA SER A 98 8.57 -0.17 15.26
C SER A 98 9.30 1.14 15.57
N CYS A 99 8.64 2.04 16.26
CA CYS A 99 9.21 3.34 16.62
C CYS A 99 8.69 3.84 17.97
N LEU A 100 9.27 4.92 18.47
CA LEU A 100 8.71 5.65 19.60
C LEU A 100 7.55 6.56 19.11
N PRO A 101 6.55 6.83 19.94
CA PRO A 101 5.44 7.74 19.58
C PRO A 101 5.88 9.13 19.13
N ALA A 102 7.04 9.60 19.61
CA ALA A 102 7.60 10.90 19.24
C ALA A 102 8.24 10.91 17.83
N ASP A 103 8.70 9.76 17.36
CA ASP A 103 9.43 9.63 16.09
C ASP A 103 8.54 9.01 14.98
N LEU A 104 7.24 8.94 15.22
CA LEU A 104 6.27 8.35 14.30
C LEU A 104 6.05 9.28 13.09
N PRO A 105 6.42 8.89 11.86
CA PRO A 105 6.15 9.67 10.66
C PRO A 105 4.71 9.43 10.17
N GLU A 106 4.09 10.45 9.60
CA GLU A 106 2.76 10.33 9.00
C GLU A 106 2.76 9.47 7.73
N ALA A 107 3.82 9.56 6.93
CA ALA A 107 4.03 8.78 5.72
C ALA A 107 5.53 8.66 5.41
N ILE A 108 5.92 7.61 4.71
CA ILE A 108 7.28 7.43 4.20
C ILE A 108 7.29 7.76 2.73
N LYS A 109 8.10 8.75 2.33
CA LYS A 109 8.25 9.13 0.92
C LYS A 109 9.28 8.25 0.25
N VAL A 110 8.90 7.69 -0.88
CA VAL A 110 9.74 6.82 -1.71
C VAL A 110 9.94 7.48 -3.06
N ASP A 111 11.17 7.78 -3.42
CA ASP A 111 11.51 8.41 -4.69
C ASP A 111 11.73 7.35 -5.76
N LEU A 112 10.91 7.40 -6.82
CA LEU A 112 10.95 6.50 -7.96
C LEU A 112 11.68 7.08 -9.17
N SER A 113 12.25 8.29 -9.08
CA SER A 113 12.88 8.99 -10.21
C SER A 113 14.06 8.22 -10.82
N LYS A 114 14.72 7.39 -10.02
CA LYS A 114 15.92 6.61 -10.41
C LYS A 114 15.62 5.21 -10.92
N LEU A 115 14.35 4.87 -11.10
CA LEU A 115 13.97 3.53 -11.55
C LEU A 115 14.39 3.29 -12.99
N GLU A 116 15.09 2.18 -13.19
CA GLU A 116 15.50 1.67 -14.48
C GLU A 116 14.57 0.52 -14.91
N LYS A 117 14.66 0.17 -16.17
CA LYS A 117 13.91 -0.91 -16.80
C LYS A 117 14.19 -2.27 -16.13
N GLY A 118 13.15 -2.93 -15.66
CA GLY A 118 13.28 -4.23 -14.99
C GLY A 118 13.91 -4.16 -13.60
N SER A 119 14.10 -2.95 -13.03
CA SER A 119 14.60 -2.80 -11.67
C SER A 119 13.51 -3.09 -10.65
N THR A 120 13.94 -3.54 -9.48
CA THR A 120 13.10 -3.71 -8.30
C THR A 120 13.64 -2.80 -7.20
N LEU A 121 12.75 -2.02 -6.58
CA LEU A 121 13.10 -1.22 -5.43
C LEU A 121 12.88 -2.04 -4.16
N THR A 122 13.93 -2.13 -3.35
CA THR A 122 13.90 -2.85 -2.07
C THR A 122 13.87 -1.88 -0.90
N LEU A 123 13.59 -2.40 0.29
CA LEU A 123 13.55 -1.58 1.50
C LEU A 123 14.89 -0.93 1.85
N LYS A 124 16.00 -1.44 1.36
CA LYS A 124 17.35 -0.85 1.56
C LYS A 124 17.54 0.48 0.81
N ASP A 125 16.85 0.63 -0.32
CA ASP A 125 17.02 1.78 -1.20
C ASP A 125 16.24 3.01 -0.72
N ILE A 126 15.49 2.86 0.39
CA ILE A 126 14.66 3.92 0.95
C ILE A 126 15.32 4.55 2.16
N GLU A 127 15.26 5.86 2.20
CA GLU A 127 15.66 6.64 3.36
C GLU A 127 14.56 6.60 4.43
N LEU A 128 14.77 5.77 5.45
CA LEU A 128 13.90 5.73 6.62
C LEU A 128 14.22 6.91 7.55
N PRO A 129 13.20 7.57 8.15
CA PRO A 129 13.41 8.59 9.14
C PRO A 129 14.10 8.03 10.39
N LYS A 130 14.76 8.89 11.13
CA LYS A 130 15.49 8.51 12.36
C LYS A 130 14.53 7.96 13.41
N GLY A 131 14.92 6.86 14.05
CA GLY A 131 14.13 6.24 15.12
C GLY A 131 13.07 5.23 14.66
N VAL A 132 12.96 4.98 13.35
CA VAL A 132 12.03 4.02 12.77
C VAL A 132 12.77 2.75 12.40
N GLU A 133 12.36 1.62 12.98
CA GLU A 133 12.90 0.28 12.71
C GLU A 133 11.86 -0.52 11.92
N PRO A 134 12.14 -0.96 10.69
CA PRO A 134 11.19 -1.79 9.92
C PRO A 134 11.04 -3.17 10.56
N MET A 135 9.82 -3.65 10.70
CA MET A 135 9.52 -4.98 11.19
C MET A 135 9.49 -5.97 10.01
N LEU A 136 10.57 -6.72 9.89
CA LEU A 136 10.77 -7.66 8.79
C LEU A 136 10.41 -9.08 9.24
N HIS A 137 9.17 -9.45 9.32
CA HIS A 137 8.63 -10.75 9.80
C HIS A 137 9.38 -12.00 9.26
N GLY A 138 10.70 -12.06 9.45
CA GLY A 138 11.56 -13.16 8.98
C GLY A 138 12.13 -12.99 7.57
N HIS A 139 11.85 -11.89 6.90
CA HIS A 139 12.46 -11.52 5.61
C HIS A 139 13.64 -10.58 5.86
N SER A 140 14.63 -10.60 4.97
CA SER A 140 15.69 -9.60 4.97
C SER A 140 15.18 -8.31 4.33
N ALA A 141 15.77 -7.17 4.70
CA ALA A 141 15.45 -5.89 4.04
C ALA A 141 15.73 -5.91 2.53
N GLU A 142 16.58 -6.83 2.09
CA GLU A 142 16.91 -7.09 0.67
C GLU A 142 15.82 -7.87 -0.05
N ASP A 143 15.10 -8.72 0.66
CA ASP A 143 14.06 -9.58 0.08
C ASP A 143 12.69 -8.88 0.04
N THR A 144 12.56 -7.76 0.77
CA THR A 144 11.31 -7.00 0.79
C THR A 144 11.26 -6.04 -0.39
N VAL A 145 10.61 -6.49 -1.46
CA VAL A 145 10.38 -5.69 -2.66
C VAL A 145 9.18 -4.79 -2.46
N LEU A 146 9.35 -3.51 -2.70
CA LEU A 146 8.33 -2.47 -2.55
C LEU A 146 7.67 -2.15 -3.90
N VAL A 147 8.52 -2.02 -4.92
CA VAL A 147 8.09 -1.69 -6.28
C VAL A 147 8.84 -2.56 -7.28
N SER A 148 8.13 -3.05 -8.27
CA SER A 148 8.68 -3.80 -9.39
C SER A 148 8.30 -3.13 -10.70
N VAL A 149 9.29 -2.91 -11.56
CA VAL A 149 9.08 -2.36 -12.90
C VAL A 149 8.93 -3.51 -13.89
N VAL A 150 7.74 -3.65 -14.45
CA VAL A 150 7.41 -4.69 -15.42
C VAL A 150 7.30 -4.08 -16.81
N MET A 151 7.98 -4.68 -17.77
CA MET A 151 7.75 -4.32 -19.17
C MET A 151 6.37 -4.84 -19.60
N PRO A 152 5.52 -4.00 -20.22
CA PRO A 152 4.36 -4.54 -20.88
C PRO A 152 4.87 -5.54 -21.94
N ALA A 153 4.38 -6.78 -21.89
CA ALA A 153 4.59 -7.71 -22.98
C ALA A 153 4.05 -7.00 -24.23
N ALA A 154 4.92 -6.70 -25.20
CA ALA A 154 4.47 -6.22 -26.48
C ALA A 154 3.45 -7.23 -26.97
N GLU A 155 2.21 -6.82 -27.24
CA GLU A 155 1.33 -7.56 -28.10
C GLU A 155 2.13 -7.83 -29.37
N GLU A 156 2.57 -9.07 -29.53
CA GLU A 156 3.02 -9.53 -30.83
C GLU A 156 1.83 -9.26 -31.76
N PRO A 157 2.01 -8.49 -32.83
CA PRO A 157 0.95 -8.37 -33.82
C PRO A 157 0.69 -9.77 -34.31
N GLU A 158 -0.53 -10.28 -34.09
CA GLU A 158 -1.02 -11.47 -34.78
C GLU A 158 -0.71 -11.28 -36.26
N ALA A 159 0.36 -11.90 -36.72
CA ALA A 159 0.66 -12.00 -38.12
C ALA A 159 -0.43 -12.85 -38.75
N ASP A 160 -1.29 -12.13 -39.45
CA ASP A 160 -2.11 -12.54 -40.54
C ASP A 160 -1.59 -13.84 -41.18
N ALA A 161 -2.24 -14.95 -40.90
CA ALA A 161 -2.15 -16.14 -41.70
C ALA A 161 -3.45 -16.29 -42.45
N ALA A 162 -3.58 -15.44 -43.46
CA ALA A 162 -4.51 -15.69 -44.53
C ALA A 162 -4.02 -16.88 -45.39
N ALA A 163 -4.99 -17.58 -45.91
CA ALA A 163 -4.99 -18.45 -47.06
C ALA A 163 -4.63 -19.93 -46.88
N GLY A 164 -5.63 -20.71 -47.14
CA GLY A 164 -5.54 -22.14 -47.41
C GLY A 164 -6.92 -22.77 -47.54
N ASP A 165 -7.66 -22.26 -48.53
CA ASP A 165 -8.61 -22.94 -49.36
C ASP A 165 -8.41 -24.49 -49.42
N ALA A 166 -9.43 -25.23 -49.12
CA ALA A 166 -9.86 -26.45 -49.84
C ALA A 166 -11.00 -27.17 -49.08
N ALA A 167 -12.21 -26.95 -49.53
CA ALA A 167 -13.18 -28.01 -49.47
C ALA A 167 -12.82 -29.07 -50.55
N PRO A 168 -13.19 -30.33 -50.43
CA PRO A 168 -14.47 -30.71 -51.00
C PRO A 168 -15.29 -31.78 -50.20
N ALA A 169 -16.56 -31.58 -50.34
CA ALA A 169 -17.70 -32.46 -50.53
C ALA A 169 -17.54 -34.00 -50.45
N ALA A 170 -18.65 -34.53 -50.06
CA ALA A 170 -19.31 -35.79 -50.41
C ALA A 170 -19.38 -36.79 -49.26
N GLU A 171 -20.58 -36.97 -48.79
CA GLU A 171 -21.54 -38.00 -49.24
C GLU A 171 -21.51 -39.29 -48.40
N GLY A 172 -22.69 -39.72 -47.99
CA GLY A 172 -22.96 -41.12 -47.66
C GLY A 172 -23.60 -41.33 -46.30
N ASP A 173 -24.88 -41.13 -46.17
CA ASP A 173 -25.97 -42.10 -46.28
C ASP A 173 -25.98 -43.25 -45.25
N LYS A 174 -27.16 -43.39 -44.62
CA LYS A 174 -27.76 -44.59 -43.99
C LYS A 174 -27.26 -45.01 -42.60
N LYS A 175 -28.08 -44.96 -41.63
CA LYS A 175 -29.29 -45.77 -41.37
C LYS A 175 -29.89 -45.35 -40.03
#